data_39bef3b3cd110690c3507d07f68ae0e2
#
_entry.id   39bef3b3cd110690c3507d07f68ae0e2
#
_cell.length_a   1.000
_cell.length_b   1.000
_cell.length_c   1.000
_cell.angle_alpha   90.00
_cell.angle_beta   90.00
_cell.angle_gamma   90.00
#
_symmetry.space_group_name_H-M   'P 1'
#
loop_
_entity.id
_entity.type
_entity.pdbx_description
1 polymer ?
#
loop_
_entity_poly.entity_id
_entity_poly.type
_entity_poly.pdbx_seq_one_letter_code
_entity_poly.pdbx_strand_id
1 'polypeptide(L)'
;VTLPDAGPSEEELRRLRRRAATNARLYLLDILQLQRNALAAALHRQLHAARDDDQIRTTIAEALHALPQITSASYAERVRTRIGELLPETLQAA
;
A
#
# COMPACT_ATOMS: atom_id res chain seq x y z
N VAL A 1 -31.68 -12.42 22.16
CA VAL A 1 -31.41 -11.45 21.53
C VAL A 1 -30.13 -11.52 20.98
N THR A 2 -29.96 -11.19 20.01
CA THR A 2 -28.93 -11.29 19.43
C THR A 2 -28.12 -10.33 19.52
N LEU A 3 -27.08 -10.50 19.73
CA LEU A 3 -26.24 -9.65 19.83
C LEU A 3 -25.63 -9.29 18.76
N PRO A 4 -25.40 -8.40 18.41
CA PRO A 4 -24.79 -7.90 17.40
C PRO A 4 -23.47 -8.16 17.57
N ASP A 5 -22.91 -8.75 16.87
CA ASP A 5 -21.69 -8.95 16.99
C ASP A 5 -21.00 -7.85 16.99
N ALA A 6 -20.13 -7.74 17.55
CA ALA A 6 -19.39 -6.74 17.70
C ALA A 6 -18.53 -6.43 16.59
N GLY A 7 -18.49 -6.95 15.58
CA GLY A 7 -17.59 -6.65 14.50
C GLY A 7 -18.31 -6.31 13.23
N PRO A 8 -17.62 -5.76 12.27
CA PRO A 8 -18.22 -5.47 10.99
C PRO A 8 -18.48 -6.76 10.23
N SER A 9 -19.40 -6.73 9.32
CA SER A 9 -19.72 -7.89 8.51
C SER A 9 -18.58 -8.14 7.54
N GLU A 10 -18.61 -9.30 6.90
CA GLU A 10 -17.59 -9.62 5.92
C GLU A 10 -17.59 -8.65 4.78
N GLU A 11 -18.75 -8.19 4.38
CA GLU A 11 -18.84 -7.23 3.32
C GLU A 11 -18.20 -5.91 3.73
N GLU A 12 -18.42 -5.49 4.95
CA GLU A 12 -17.84 -4.28 5.46
C GLU A 12 -16.32 -4.41 5.54
N LEU A 13 -15.83 -5.55 5.96
CA LEU A 13 -14.40 -5.78 6.03
C LEU A 13 -13.77 -5.73 4.65
N ARG A 14 -14.44 -6.29 3.65
CA ARG A 14 -13.94 -6.24 2.30
C ARG A 14 -13.88 -4.81 1.78
N ARG A 15 -14.91 -4.04 2.12
CA ARG A 15 -14.95 -2.65 1.70
C ARG A 15 -13.84 -1.85 2.36
N LEU A 16 -13.59 -2.10 3.64
CA LEU A 16 -12.54 -1.42 4.37
C LEU A 16 -11.17 -1.78 3.80
N ARG A 17 -10.98 -3.05 3.47
CA ARG A 17 -9.71 -3.47 2.89
C ARG A 17 -9.48 -2.83 1.54
N ARG A 18 -10.52 -2.73 0.74
CA ARG A 18 -10.41 -2.13 -0.57
C ARG A 18 -10.08 -0.65 -0.43
N ARG A 19 -10.72 0.01 0.51
CA ARG A 19 -10.45 1.42 0.74
C ARG A 19 -9.04 1.63 1.24
N ALA A 20 -8.57 0.76 2.13
CA ALA A 20 -7.22 0.86 2.64
C ALA A 20 -6.21 0.68 1.52
N ALA A 21 -6.44 -0.30 0.64
CA ALA A 21 -5.55 -0.52 -0.48
C ALA A 21 -5.54 0.67 -1.43
N THR A 22 -6.68 1.28 -1.67
CA THR A 22 -6.78 2.45 -2.53
C THR A 22 -6.02 3.63 -1.93
N ASN A 23 -6.19 3.85 -0.62
CA ASN A 23 -5.52 4.95 0.04
C ASN A 23 -4.01 4.76 0.01
N ALA A 24 -3.55 3.55 0.28
CA ALA A 24 -2.14 3.26 0.25
C ALA A 24 -1.59 3.43 -1.16
N ARG A 25 -2.34 3.01 -2.16
CA ARG A 25 -1.92 3.17 -3.55
C ARG A 25 -1.74 4.64 -3.91
N LEU A 26 -2.72 5.46 -3.57
CA LEU A 26 -2.65 6.88 -3.90
C LEU A 26 -1.45 7.55 -3.23
N TYR A 27 -1.22 7.22 -1.99
CA TYR A 27 -0.09 7.78 -1.27
C TYR A 27 1.23 7.38 -1.94
N LEU A 28 1.36 6.11 -2.28
CA LEU A 28 2.61 5.63 -2.84
C LEU A 28 2.80 6.13 -4.27
N LEU A 29 1.72 6.28 -5.03
CA LEU A 29 1.83 6.84 -6.37
C LEU A 29 2.42 8.24 -6.32
N ASP A 30 1.98 9.04 -5.36
CA ASP A 30 2.53 10.38 -5.20
C ASP A 30 4.02 10.33 -4.88
N ILE A 31 4.40 9.43 -3.99
CA ILE A 31 5.80 9.30 -3.61
C ILE A 31 6.65 8.90 -4.81
N LEU A 32 6.20 7.89 -5.56
CA LEU A 32 6.96 7.39 -6.71
C LEU A 32 7.06 8.44 -7.80
N GLN A 33 6.02 9.25 -7.95
CA GLN A 33 6.01 10.27 -8.97
C GLN A 33 7.05 11.35 -8.71
N LEU A 34 7.35 11.60 -7.45
CA LEU A 34 8.32 12.62 -7.08
C LEU A 34 9.76 12.18 -7.28
N GLN A 35 9.99 10.87 -7.39
CA GLN A 35 11.34 10.39 -7.55
C GLN A 35 11.71 10.38 -9.03
N ARG A 36 12.80 11.03 -9.39
CA ARG A 36 13.24 11.04 -10.77
C ARG A 36 14.13 9.85 -11.00
N ASN A 37 13.53 8.70 -11.16
CA ASN A 37 14.26 7.46 -11.21
C ASN A 37 13.49 6.49 -12.09
N ALA A 38 14.19 5.75 -12.93
CA ALA A 38 13.55 4.84 -13.86
C ALA A 38 12.82 3.71 -13.16
N LEU A 39 13.38 3.21 -12.06
CA LEU A 39 12.73 2.16 -11.31
C LEU A 39 11.44 2.68 -10.66
N ALA A 40 11.49 3.89 -10.13
CA ALA A 40 10.31 4.50 -9.54
C ALA A 40 9.24 4.69 -10.59
N ALA A 41 9.60 5.09 -11.78
CA ALA A 41 8.64 5.27 -12.86
C ALA A 41 8.00 3.94 -13.25
N ALA A 42 8.78 2.88 -13.29
CA ALA A 42 8.24 1.56 -13.61
C ALA A 42 7.27 1.09 -12.53
N LEU A 43 7.63 1.29 -11.28
CA LEU A 43 6.75 0.91 -10.18
C LEU A 43 5.48 1.75 -10.17
N HIS A 44 5.61 3.02 -10.51
CA HIS A 44 4.45 3.89 -10.60
C HIS A 44 3.46 3.35 -11.65
N ARG A 45 3.98 2.96 -12.79
CA ARG A 45 3.13 2.42 -13.85
C ARG A 45 2.46 1.12 -13.42
N GLN A 46 3.23 0.25 -12.77
CA GLN A 46 2.67 -1.02 -12.32
C GLN A 46 1.58 -0.79 -11.28
N LEU A 47 1.82 0.10 -10.34
CA LEU A 47 0.86 0.37 -9.28
C LEU A 47 -0.39 1.03 -9.83
N HIS A 48 -0.21 1.93 -10.78
CA HIS A 48 -1.33 2.63 -11.38
C HIS A 48 -2.19 1.65 -12.20
N ALA A 49 -1.57 0.66 -12.80
CA ALA A 49 -2.27 -0.30 -13.63
C ALA A 49 -2.86 -1.47 -12.86
N ALA A 50 -2.51 -1.61 -11.59
CA ALA A 50 -3.01 -2.72 -10.79
C ALA A 50 -4.53 -2.66 -10.69
N ARG A 51 -5.18 -3.80 -10.86
CA ARG A 51 -6.64 -3.80 -10.93
C ARG A 51 -7.32 -4.39 -9.72
N ASP A 52 -6.70 -5.32 -9.05
CA ASP A 52 -7.36 -5.93 -7.90
C ASP A 52 -6.50 -5.76 -6.66
N ASP A 53 -7.07 -6.07 -5.51
CA ASP A 53 -6.39 -5.90 -4.23
C ASP A 53 -5.07 -6.63 -4.17
N ASP A 54 -5.02 -7.83 -4.68
CA ASP A 54 -3.79 -8.62 -4.61
C ASP A 54 -2.68 -7.96 -5.41
N GLN A 55 -2.99 -7.48 -6.60
CA GLN A 55 -2.00 -6.79 -7.42
C GLN A 55 -1.55 -5.51 -6.76
N ILE A 56 -2.48 -4.77 -6.18
CA ILE A 56 -2.14 -3.52 -5.50
C ILE A 56 -1.20 -3.82 -4.33
N ARG A 57 -1.53 -4.80 -3.50
CA ARG A 57 -0.72 -5.11 -2.34
C ARG A 57 0.65 -5.64 -2.72
N THR A 58 0.69 -6.49 -3.74
CA THR A 58 1.95 -7.04 -4.21
C THR A 58 2.86 -5.94 -4.75
N THR A 59 2.30 -5.02 -5.53
CA THR A 59 3.09 -3.94 -6.09
C THR A 59 3.55 -2.99 -5.00
N ILE A 60 2.71 -2.73 -4.01
CA ILE A 60 3.11 -1.89 -2.89
C ILE A 60 4.29 -2.53 -2.15
N ALA A 61 4.22 -3.83 -1.90
CA ALA A 61 5.31 -4.52 -1.23
C ALA A 61 6.60 -4.43 -2.03
N GLU A 62 6.50 -4.61 -3.34
CA GLU A 62 7.67 -4.49 -4.20
C GLU A 62 8.26 -3.09 -4.17
N ALA A 63 7.39 -2.09 -4.18
CA ALA A 63 7.84 -0.72 -4.14
C ALA A 63 8.53 -0.40 -2.82
N LEU A 64 7.96 -0.87 -1.71
CA LEU A 64 8.58 -0.64 -0.41
C LEU A 64 9.96 -1.29 -0.33
N HIS A 65 10.09 -2.44 -0.96
CA HIS A 65 11.35 -3.14 -0.97
C HIS A 65 12.39 -2.40 -1.80
N ALA A 66 11.95 -1.73 -2.84
CA ALA A 66 12.85 -1.02 -3.73
C ALA A 66 13.17 0.40 -3.27
N LEU A 67 12.36 0.97 -2.41
CA LEU A 67 12.54 2.36 -2.01
C LEU A 67 13.93 2.72 -1.51
N PRO A 68 14.60 1.89 -0.71
CA PRO A 68 15.95 2.26 -0.27
C PRO A 68 16.94 2.43 -1.40
N GLN A 69 16.65 1.84 -2.57
CA GLN A 69 17.52 2.01 -3.71
C GLN A 69 17.14 3.23 -4.53
N ILE A 70 15.93 3.74 -4.33
CA ILE A 70 15.43 4.87 -5.08
C ILE A 70 15.67 6.17 -4.33
N THR A 71 15.56 6.13 -3.01
CA THR A 71 15.71 7.34 -2.21
C THR A 71 16.52 7.00 -0.96
N SER A 72 16.63 7.93 -0.01
CA SER A 72 17.41 7.68 1.18
C SER A 72 16.75 6.64 2.08
N ALA A 73 17.58 6.00 2.88
CA ALA A 73 17.06 4.97 3.79
C ALA A 73 16.08 5.56 4.79
N SER A 74 16.33 6.76 5.28
CA SER A 74 15.42 7.35 6.26
C SER A 74 14.10 7.75 5.63
N TYR A 75 14.11 8.23 4.40
CA TYR A 75 12.88 8.56 3.72
C TYR A 75 12.09 7.29 3.40
N ALA A 76 12.79 6.25 2.96
CA ALA A 76 12.15 4.96 2.69
C ALA A 76 11.51 4.41 3.95
N GLU A 77 12.15 4.59 5.08
CA GLU A 77 11.60 4.11 6.35
C GLU A 77 10.33 4.87 6.71
N ARG A 78 10.30 6.16 6.47
CA ARG A 78 9.10 6.95 6.75
C ARG A 78 7.94 6.52 5.86
N VAL A 79 8.23 6.26 4.60
CA VAL A 79 7.19 5.81 3.68
C VAL A 79 6.68 4.44 4.11
N ARG A 80 7.58 3.56 4.52
CA ARG A 80 7.20 2.23 4.97
C ARG A 80 6.31 2.33 6.20
N THR A 81 6.65 3.19 7.14
CA THR A 81 5.85 3.37 8.34
C THR A 81 4.45 3.87 7.99
N ARG A 82 4.39 4.83 7.09
CA ARG A 82 3.09 5.37 6.70
C ARG A 82 2.24 4.33 5.99
N ILE A 83 2.84 3.55 5.12
CA ILE A 83 2.11 2.49 4.44
C ILE A 83 1.62 1.46 5.46
N GLY A 84 2.42 1.17 6.48
CA GLY A 84 2.00 0.26 7.53
C GLY A 84 0.78 0.77 8.28
N GLU A 85 0.66 2.08 8.42
CA GLU A 85 -0.52 2.66 9.05
C GLU A 85 -1.74 2.56 8.15
N LEU A 86 -1.54 2.77 6.85
CA LEU A 86 -2.64 2.71 5.90
C LEU A 86 -3.03 1.27 5.58
N LEU A 87 -2.07 0.37 5.64
CA LEU A 87 -2.26 -1.01 5.25
C LEU A 87 -1.54 -1.91 6.24
N PRO A 88 -2.11 -2.10 7.43
CA PRO A 88 -1.40 -2.82 8.50
C PRO A 88 -0.96 -4.22 8.14
N GLU A 89 -1.67 -4.89 7.26
CA GLU A 89 -1.30 -6.25 6.89
C GLU A 89 0.05 -6.32 6.20
N THR A 90 0.48 -5.23 5.60
CA THR A 90 1.75 -5.22 4.91
C THR A 90 2.90 -5.47 5.87
N LEU A 91 2.80 -4.90 7.07
CA LEU A 91 3.83 -5.11 8.06
C LEU A 91 3.76 -6.50 8.66
N GLN A 92 2.56 -7.02 8.83
CA GLN A 92 2.41 -8.32 9.43
C GLN A 92 2.84 -9.44 8.52
N ALA A 93 2.81 -9.20 7.24
CA ALA A 93 3.19 -10.22 6.29
C ALA A 93 4.70 -10.39 6.21
N ALA A 94 5.43 -9.53 6.79
CA ALA A 94 6.89 -9.61 6.68
C ALA A 94 7.50 -10.61 7.69
#